data_ec3cc9cb08a9bc42f3c45841478f6c0f
#
_entry.id   ec3cc9cb08a9bc42f3c45841478f6c0f
#
_cell.length_a   1.000
_cell.length_b   1.000
_cell.length_c   1.000
_cell.angle_alpha   90.00
_cell.angle_beta   90.00
_cell.angle_gamma   90.00
#
_symmetry.space_group_name_H-M   'P 1'
#
loop_
_entity.id
_entity.type
_entity.pdbx_description
1 polymer ?
#
loop_
_entity_poly.entity_id
_entity_poly.type
_entity_poly.pdbx_seq_one_letter_code
_entity_poly.pdbx_strand_id
1 'polypeptide(L)'
;MDTSRICYGKEYYPDICQIRYDGCYMNNQRFGEGILYDRKGGIEYDGLWKNDEPYLPRIDGRLLTNRTEFFFITGYGFNHVESLFLPQWLHKLRRIVTGCNCFEQVRLCEISGLSELETMEIGNENFSCYKERVWDDMSLDGCLRIVNCPKLQSIQVGEYSFSDYHSLELRNQPSLQSIQMGEWCFFEAPLFSLVGLIAMSN
;
A
#
# COMPACT_ATOMS: atom_id res chain seq x y z
N MET A 1 27.46 -13.87 4.63
CA MET A 1 27.03 -12.73 5.46
C MET A 1 26.50 -11.68 4.51
N ASP A 2 25.22 -11.59 4.43
CA ASP A 2 24.57 -10.60 3.54
C ASP A 2 24.57 -9.26 4.26
N THR A 3 25.42 -8.33 3.84
CA THR A 3 25.58 -6.99 4.43
C THR A 3 24.95 -5.90 3.57
N SER A 4 23.89 -6.21 2.85
CA SER A 4 23.12 -5.21 2.11
C SER A 4 22.36 -4.30 3.07
N ARG A 5 23.07 -3.31 3.63
CA ARG A 5 22.45 -2.26 4.44
C ARG A 5 21.85 -1.19 3.52
N ILE A 6 20.58 -0.93 3.69
CA ILE A 6 19.95 0.26 3.12
C ILE A 6 20.43 1.45 3.95
N CYS A 7 20.94 2.47 3.29
CA CYS A 7 21.31 3.75 3.92
C CYS A 7 20.60 4.90 3.21
N TYR A 8 20.44 6.00 3.90
CA TYR A 8 19.87 7.23 3.37
C TYR A 8 20.98 8.22 3.05
N GLY A 9 20.88 8.93 1.91
CA GLY A 9 21.90 9.88 1.48
C GLY A 9 21.40 10.92 0.50
N LYS A 10 22.24 11.93 0.26
CA LYS A 10 21.99 13.00 -0.71
C LYS A 10 23.13 13.07 -1.72
N GLU A 11 22.78 13.20 -2.98
CA GLU A 11 23.70 13.57 -4.05
C GLU A 11 23.51 15.04 -4.41
N TYR A 12 24.59 15.68 -4.79
CA TYR A 12 24.57 17.04 -5.29
C TYR A 12 25.08 17.09 -6.73
N TYR A 13 24.64 18.06 -7.48
CA TYR A 13 25.28 18.37 -8.77
C TYR A 13 26.70 18.85 -8.52
N PRO A 14 27.70 18.31 -9.26
CA PRO A 14 29.12 18.58 -8.97
C PRO A 14 29.54 20.04 -9.12
N ASP A 15 28.82 20.81 -9.89
CA ASP A 15 29.12 22.19 -10.28
C ASP A 15 28.27 23.25 -9.56
N ILE A 16 27.24 22.82 -8.84
CA ILE A 16 26.34 23.72 -8.09
C ILE A 16 25.95 23.08 -6.75
N CYS A 17 25.66 23.89 -5.74
CA CYS A 17 25.21 23.41 -4.42
C CYS A 17 23.74 22.98 -4.39
N GLN A 18 23.26 22.41 -5.50
CA GLN A 18 21.89 21.93 -5.63
C GLN A 18 21.83 20.42 -5.38
N ILE A 19 20.88 19.99 -4.59
CA ILE A 19 20.58 18.55 -4.42
C ILE A 19 20.13 17.99 -5.75
N ARG A 20 20.74 16.88 -6.16
CA ARG A 20 20.37 16.10 -7.34
C ARG A 20 19.47 14.92 -6.96
N TYR A 21 19.80 14.23 -5.86
CA TYR A 21 19.04 13.10 -5.36
C TYR A 21 19.00 13.12 -3.83
N ASP A 22 17.85 12.73 -3.28
CA ASP A 22 17.62 12.63 -1.84
C ASP A 22 16.85 11.34 -1.56
N GLY A 23 17.49 10.31 -1.00
CA GLY A 23 16.82 9.02 -0.86
C GLY A 23 17.69 7.87 -0.37
N CYS A 24 17.18 6.68 -0.55
CA CYS A 24 17.80 5.45 -0.09
C CYS A 24 18.81 4.87 -1.10
N TYR A 25 19.82 4.18 -0.54
CA TYR A 25 20.86 3.48 -1.27
C TYR A 25 21.06 2.06 -0.72
N MET A 26 21.41 1.15 -1.62
CA MET A 26 21.89 -0.18 -1.30
C MET A 26 23.10 -0.51 -2.20
N ASN A 27 24.21 -0.92 -1.61
CA ASN A 27 25.46 -1.22 -2.36
C ASN A 27 25.93 -0.05 -3.25
N ASN A 28 25.87 1.19 -2.75
CA ASN A 28 26.19 2.44 -3.47
C ASN A 28 25.31 2.75 -4.68
N GLN A 29 24.21 2.07 -4.86
CA GLN A 29 23.22 2.36 -5.91
C GLN A 29 21.93 2.90 -5.27
N ARG A 30 21.24 3.80 -5.95
CA ARG A 30 19.92 4.26 -5.54
C ARG A 30 18.98 3.09 -5.48
N PHE A 31 18.32 2.91 -4.34
CA PHE A 31 17.45 1.78 -4.07
C PHE A 31 16.38 2.14 -3.05
N GLY A 32 15.14 1.71 -3.25
CA GLY A 32 14.04 2.10 -2.38
C GLY A 32 13.52 3.50 -2.69
N GLU A 33 13.02 4.22 -1.69
CA GLU A 33 12.43 5.54 -1.90
C GLU A 33 13.49 6.62 -2.14
N GLY A 34 13.19 7.56 -3.05
CA GLY A 34 14.06 8.70 -3.31
C GLY A 34 13.51 9.68 -4.33
N ILE A 35 13.97 10.93 -4.20
CA ILE A 35 13.55 12.06 -5.03
C ILE A 35 14.74 12.52 -5.88
N LEU A 36 14.51 12.61 -7.18
CA LEU A 36 15.45 13.22 -8.15
C LEU A 36 15.00 14.63 -8.44
N TYR A 37 15.94 15.55 -8.38
CA TYR A 37 15.70 16.95 -8.66
C TYR A 37 16.45 17.41 -9.93
N ASP A 38 15.86 18.32 -10.65
CA ASP A 38 16.53 19.04 -11.74
C ASP A 38 17.54 20.08 -11.19
N ARG A 39 18.31 20.69 -12.08
CA ARG A 39 19.30 21.72 -11.73
C ARG A 39 18.70 23.01 -11.14
N LYS A 40 17.39 23.19 -11.27
CA LYS A 40 16.64 24.34 -10.75
C LYS A 40 15.95 24.04 -9.41
N GLY A 41 16.07 22.80 -8.91
CA GLY A 41 15.41 22.32 -7.70
C GLY A 41 13.98 21.82 -7.93
N GLY A 42 13.54 21.73 -9.17
CA GLY A 42 12.26 21.09 -9.51
C GLY A 42 12.36 19.57 -9.37
N ILE A 43 11.27 18.93 -8.97
CA ILE A 43 11.21 17.46 -8.85
C ILE A 43 11.07 16.85 -10.25
N GLU A 44 12.07 16.08 -10.69
CA GLU A 44 12.02 15.28 -11.92
C GLU A 44 11.35 13.91 -11.67
N TYR A 45 11.67 13.29 -10.54
CA TYR A 45 11.11 12.00 -10.16
C TYR A 45 11.02 11.88 -8.65
N ASP A 46 9.90 11.40 -8.15
CA ASP A 46 9.65 11.08 -6.75
C ASP A 46 9.04 9.68 -6.72
N GLY A 47 9.77 8.71 -6.16
CA GLY A 47 9.31 7.33 -6.16
C GLY A 47 10.40 6.29 -5.85
N LEU A 48 10.16 5.06 -6.29
CA LEU A 48 11.05 3.93 -6.03
C LEU A 48 12.20 3.85 -7.03
N TRP A 49 13.34 3.39 -6.52
CA TRP A 49 14.57 3.20 -7.25
C TRP A 49 15.07 1.76 -7.14
N LYS A 50 15.68 1.27 -8.20
CA LYS A 50 16.36 -0.03 -8.23
C LYS A 50 17.58 0.06 -9.13
N ASN A 51 18.77 -0.18 -8.56
CA ASN A 51 20.03 -0.17 -9.28
C ASN A 51 20.26 1.13 -10.09
N ASP A 52 20.10 2.29 -9.44
CA ASP A 52 20.23 3.65 -10.01
C ASP A 52 19.15 4.05 -11.04
N GLU A 53 18.21 3.19 -11.35
CA GLU A 53 17.12 3.48 -12.26
C GLU A 53 15.80 3.71 -11.52
N PRO A 54 14.95 4.64 -11.99
CA PRO A 54 13.59 4.76 -11.51
C PRO A 54 12.85 3.42 -11.63
N TYR A 55 12.45 2.88 -10.49
CA TYR A 55 11.67 1.65 -10.46
C TYR A 55 10.18 1.99 -10.44
N LEU A 56 9.54 1.83 -11.57
CA LEU A 56 8.12 2.05 -11.72
C LEU A 56 7.41 0.71 -11.55
N PRO A 57 6.85 0.40 -10.37
CA PRO A 57 6.09 -0.82 -10.19
C PRO A 57 4.91 -0.82 -11.15
N ARG A 58 4.85 -1.81 -11.99
CA ARG A 58 3.69 -2.05 -12.84
C ARG A 58 2.75 -2.96 -12.09
N ILE A 59 1.57 -2.46 -11.87
CA ILE A 59 0.49 -3.23 -11.29
C ILE A 59 -0.50 -3.53 -12.42
N ASP A 60 -0.64 -4.79 -12.78
CA ASP A 60 -1.50 -5.26 -13.88
C ASP A 60 -1.18 -4.54 -15.22
N GLY A 61 0.12 -4.38 -15.53
CA GLY A 61 0.58 -3.67 -16.72
C GLY A 61 0.42 -2.14 -16.66
N ARG A 62 -0.21 -1.60 -15.63
CA ARG A 62 -0.38 -0.16 -15.41
C ARG A 62 0.78 0.43 -14.63
N LEU A 63 1.21 1.59 -15.06
CA LEU A 63 2.27 2.34 -14.40
C LEU A 63 1.68 3.14 -13.25
N LEU A 64 2.14 2.89 -12.02
CA LEU A 64 1.88 3.77 -10.90
C LEU A 64 2.92 4.89 -10.87
N THR A 65 2.46 6.11 -10.67
CA THR A 65 3.31 7.30 -10.52
C THR A 65 2.88 8.11 -9.31
N ASN A 66 3.71 9.04 -8.89
CA ASN A 66 3.35 10.00 -7.83
C ASN A 66 2.16 10.92 -8.19
N ARG A 67 1.70 10.88 -9.45
CA ARG A 67 0.50 11.60 -9.93
C ARG A 67 -0.74 10.72 -9.99
N THR A 68 -0.61 9.44 -9.65
CA THR A 68 -1.75 8.51 -9.64
C THR A 68 -2.76 8.93 -8.59
N GLU A 69 -3.96 9.28 -9.02
CA GLU A 69 -5.06 9.67 -8.13
C GLU A 69 -6.04 8.52 -7.87
N PHE A 70 -6.08 7.54 -8.77
CA PHE A 70 -7.03 6.44 -8.72
C PHE A 70 -6.30 5.12 -8.94
N PHE A 71 -6.40 4.23 -7.97
CA PHE A 71 -5.97 2.85 -8.09
C PHE A 71 -7.20 1.98 -8.34
N PHE A 72 -7.32 1.51 -9.57
CA PHE A 72 -8.47 0.75 -10.00
C PHE A 72 -8.02 -0.60 -10.57
N ILE A 73 -8.56 -1.69 -10.03
CA ILE A 73 -8.29 -3.06 -10.45
C ILE A 73 -9.60 -3.72 -10.83
N THR A 74 -9.66 -4.24 -12.04
CA THR A 74 -10.78 -5.07 -12.49
C THR A 74 -10.64 -6.48 -11.94
N GLY A 75 -11.73 -7.23 -11.88
CA GLY A 75 -11.77 -8.58 -11.30
C GLY A 75 -10.65 -9.53 -11.77
N TYR A 76 -10.29 -10.47 -10.92
CA TYR A 76 -9.22 -11.45 -11.07
C TYR A 76 -7.80 -10.88 -11.16
N GLY A 77 -7.60 -9.62 -10.73
CA GLY A 77 -6.28 -8.99 -10.73
C GLY A 77 -5.41 -9.39 -9.53
N PHE A 78 -4.10 -9.53 -9.77
CA PHE A 78 -3.08 -9.75 -8.71
C PHE A 78 -3.18 -11.04 -7.92
N ASN A 79 -3.77 -12.09 -8.44
CA ASN A 79 -3.94 -13.36 -7.74
C ASN A 79 -2.63 -14.17 -7.55
N HIS A 80 -1.50 -13.64 -8.04
CA HIS A 80 -0.16 -14.27 -7.95
C HIS A 80 0.81 -13.52 -7.02
N VAL A 81 0.37 -12.43 -6.38
CA VAL A 81 1.22 -11.67 -5.46
C VAL A 81 0.93 -12.06 -4.02
N GLU A 82 1.97 -12.19 -3.20
CA GLU A 82 1.85 -12.60 -1.79
C GLU A 82 1.67 -11.43 -0.83
N SER A 83 2.03 -10.22 -1.26
CA SER A 83 1.90 -9.01 -0.45
C SER A 83 1.60 -7.79 -1.30
N LEU A 84 0.80 -6.87 -0.75
CA LEU A 84 0.47 -5.59 -1.35
C LEU A 84 0.92 -4.47 -0.41
N PHE A 85 1.86 -3.66 -0.89
CA PHE A 85 2.28 -2.44 -0.22
C PHE A 85 2.01 -1.25 -1.13
N LEU A 86 1.19 -0.32 -0.68
CA LEU A 86 1.01 0.96 -1.36
C LEU A 86 1.92 2.00 -0.72
N PRO A 87 3.00 2.40 -1.41
CA PRO A 87 4.04 3.25 -0.84
C PRO A 87 3.59 4.71 -0.70
N GLN A 88 4.21 5.42 0.25
CA GLN A 88 3.89 6.82 0.58
C GLN A 88 4.03 7.80 -0.60
N TRP A 89 4.88 7.48 -1.58
CA TRP A 89 5.02 8.34 -2.76
C TRP A 89 3.77 8.39 -3.64
N LEU A 90 2.78 7.50 -3.42
CA LEU A 90 1.44 7.64 -3.99
C LEU A 90 0.61 8.71 -3.24
N HIS A 91 1.25 9.78 -2.81
CA HIS A 91 0.65 10.85 -2.00
C HIS A 91 -0.53 11.58 -2.68
N LYS A 92 -0.71 11.42 -3.99
CA LYS A 92 -1.87 11.93 -4.74
C LYS A 92 -3.04 10.95 -4.81
N LEU A 93 -2.84 9.71 -4.36
CA LEU A 93 -3.86 8.68 -4.44
C LEU A 93 -5.06 9.03 -3.55
N ARG A 94 -6.22 9.16 -4.17
CA ARG A 94 -7.48 9.53 -3.52
C ARG A 94 -8.45 8.37 -3.36
N ARG A 95 -8.44 7.44 -4.32
CA ARG A 95 -9.37 6.31 -4.30
C ARG A 95 -8.68 5.01 -4.66
N ILE A 96 -9.02 3.97 -3.91
CA ILE A 96 -8.68 2.59 -4.19
C ILE A 96 -9.99 1.87 -4.49
N VAL A 97 -10.10 1.26 -5.67
CA VAL A 97 -11.27 0.49 -6.06
C VAL A 97 -10.81 -0.84 -6.63
N THR A 98 -11.30 -1.94 -6.07
CA THR A 98 -11.03 -3.27 -6.60
C THR A 98 -12.34 -3.92 -7.07
N GLY A 99 -12.27 -4.63 -8.19
CA GLY A 99 -13.34 -5.53 -8.60
C GLY A 99 -13.44 -6.75 -7.68
N CYS A 100 -14.07 -7.80 -8.15
CA CYS A 100 -14.20 -9.03 -7.38
C CYS A 100 -13.07 -10.02 -7.71
N ASN A 101 -12.80 -10.95 -6.79
CA ASN A 101 -11.80 -12.02 -6.97
C ASN A 101 -10.39 -11.52 -7.29
N CYS A 102 -9.94 -10.45 -6.60
CA CYS A 102 -8.59 -9.93 -6.71
C CYS A 102 -7.76 -10.31 -5.48
N PHE A 103 -6.42 -10.34 -5.66
CA PHE A 103 -5.47 -10.52 -4.55
C PHE A 103 -5.62 -11.84 -3.79
N GLU A 104 -5.97 -12.91 -4.46
CA GLU A 104 -6.29 -14.21 -3.87
C GLU A 104 -5.15 -14.76 -2.97
N GLN A 105 -3.88 -14.48 -3.29
CA GLN A 105 -2.71 -14.96 -2.54
C GLN A 105 -2.09 -13.92 -1.61
N VAL A 106 -2.62 -12.70 -1.58
CA VAL A 106 -2.06 -11.65 -0.71
C VAL A 106 -2.38 -11.93 0.74
N ARG A 107 -1.35 -12.09 1.57
CA ARG A 107 -1.45 -12.30 3.01
C ARG A 107 -1.19 -11.05 3.82
N LEU A 108 -0.35 -10.15 3.32
CA LEU A 108 -0.07 -8.87 3.94
C LEU A 108 -0.46 -7.74 3.02
N CYS A 109 -1.46 -6.97 3.43
CA CYS A 109 -1.86 -5.74 2.77
C CYS A 109 -1.57 -4.56 3.70
N GLU A 110 -0.65 -3.68 3.28
CA GLU A 110 -0.31 -2.49 4.04
C GLU A 110 -0.51 -1.24 3.18
N ILE A 111 -1.31 -0.32 3.71
CA ILE A 111 -1.61 0.99 3.15
C ILE A 111 -1.19 2.02 4.19
N SER A 112 -0.11 2.73 3.94
CA SER A 112 0.48 3.61 4.94
C SER A 112 0.90 4.96 4.37
N GLY A 113 0.57 6.04 5.11
CA GLY A 113 1.05 7.39 4.80
C GLY A 113 0.45 8.02 3.54
N LEU A 114 -0.68 7.53 3.03
CA LEU A 114 -1.35 8.09 1.86
C LEU A 114 -2.17 9.32 2.27
N SER A 115 -1.55 10.50 2.18
CA SER A 115 -2.09 11.75 2.72
C SER A 115 -3.37 12.24 2.05
N GLU A 116 -3.61 11.87 0.79
CA GLU A 116 -4.78 12.27 0.01
C GLU A 116 -5.84 11.18 -0.12
N LEU A 117 -5.62 9.99 0.43
CA LEU A 117 -6.56 8.88 0.32
C LEU A 117 -7.88 9.21 1.03
N GLU A 118 -8.98 9.17 0.27
CA GLU A 118 -10.33 9.52 0.73
C GLU A 118 -11.23 8.30 0.87
N THR A 119 -11.16 7.36 -0.08
CA THR A 119 -12.06 6.21 -0.11
C THR A 119 -11.37 4.92 -0.52
N MET A 120 -11.82 3.82 0.09
CA MET A 120 -11.46 2.46 -0.31
C MET A 120 -12.73 1.66 -0.58
N GLU A 121 -12.83 1.08 -1.77
CA GLU A 121 -13.94 0.23 -2.21
C GLU A 121 -13.35 -1.12 -2.66
N ILE A 122 -13.53 -2.13 -1.87
CA ILE A 122 -13.05 -3.50 -2.11
C ILE A 122 -14.27 -4.34 -2.53
N GLY A 123 -14.21 -4.95 -3.72
CA GLY A 123 -15.28 -5.82 -4.21
C GLY A 123 -15.38 -7.14 -3.43
N ASN A 124 -16.20 -8.05 -3.91
CA ASN A 124 -16.43 -9.35 -3.26
C ASN A 124 -15.26 -10.32 -3.49
N GLU A 125 -15.06 -11.26 -2.58
CA GLU A 125 -14.09 -12.36 -2.69
C GLU A 125 -12.65 -11.87 -2.94
N ASN A 126 -12.28 -10.73 -2.36
CA ASN A 126 -10.91 -10.22 -2.45
C ASN A 126 -10.08 -10.66 -1.23
N PHE A 127 -8.77 -10.83 -1.44
CA PHE A 127 -7.86 -11.20 -0.36
C PHE A 127 -8.29 -12.47 0.38
N SER A 128 -8.82 -13.45 -0.33
CA SER A 128 -9.26 -14.71 0.24
C SER A 128 -8.64 -15.90 -0.50
N CYS A 129 -7.92 -16.74 0.22
CA CYS A 129 -7.27 -17.96 -0.30
C CYS A 129 -8.19 -19.19 -0.31
N TYR A 130 -9.48 -19.01 -0.35
CA TYR A 130 -10.47 -20.05 -0.09
C TYR A 130 -10.35 -21.31 -1.00
N LYS A 131 -9.72 -21.18 -2.17
CA LYS A 131 -9.70 -22.27 -3.19
C LYS A 131 -8.63 -23.35 -2.99
N GLU A 132 -7.61 -23.11 -2.18
CA GLU A 132 -6.48 -24.04 -2.01
C GLU A 132 -6.32 -24.61 -0.60
N ARG A 133 -7.33 -24.51 0.26
CA ARG A 133 -7.23 -25.02 1.63
C ARG A 133 -7.11 -26.55 1.64
N VAL A 134 -5.91 -27.02 1.82
CA VAL A 134 -5.66 -28.29 2.48
C VAL A 134 -5.86 -28.03 3.98
N TRP A 135 -6.81 -28.68 4.60
CA TRP A 135 -7.28 -28.49 5.99
C TRP A 135 -6.20 -28.60 7.06
N ASP A 136 -4.96 -28.90 6.72
CA ASP A 136 -3.85 -29.18 7.62
C ASP A 136 -2.89 -28.00 7.87
N ASP A 137 -2.96 -26.90 7.10
CA ASP A 137 -2.08 -25.75 7.29
C ASP A 137 -2.90 -24.52 7.70
N MET A 138 -3.23 -24.45 8.99
CA MET A 138 -3.97 -23.35 9.63
C MET A 138 -3.08 -22.15 9.99
N SER A 139 -2.02 -21.87 9.26
CA SER A 139 -1.29 -20.61 9.45
C SER A 139 -2.05 -19.44 8.80
N LEU A 140 -3.05 -18.96 9.53
CA LEU A 140 -3.82 -17.77 9.18
C LEU A 140 -2.99 -16.52 9.49
N ASP A 141 -2.09 -16.13 8.59
CA ASP A 141 -1.19 -15.00 8.81
C ASP A 141 -1.63 -13.73 8.07
N GLY A 142 -2.85 -13.70 7.52
CA GLY A 142 -3.37 -12.54 6.79
C GLY A 142 -3.55 -11.32 7.70
N CYS A 143 -2.98 -10.18 7.30
CA CYS A 143 -3.09 -8.91 8.01
C CYS A 143 -3.42 -7.77 7.04
N LEU A 144 -4.50 -7.04 7.33
CA LEU A 144 -4.79 -5.75 6.69
C LEU A 144 -4.40 -4.64 7.64
N ARG A 145 -3.53 -3.76 7.16
CA ARG A 145 -3.00 -2.64 7.93
C ARG A 145 -3.21 -1.33 7.18
N ILE A 146 -3.95 -0.40 7.77
CA ILE A 146 -4.18 0.94 7.22
C ILE A 146 -3.74 1.96 8.26
N VAL A 147 -2.68 2.68 7.97
CA VAL A 147 -2.02 3.55 8.95
C VAL A 147 -1.71 4.93 8.37
N ASN A 148 -1.99 5.99 9.14
CA ASN A 148 -1.63 7.36 8.78
C ASN A 148 -2.20 7.82 7.42
N CYS A 149 -3.49 7.59 7.15
CA CYS A 149 -4.21 8.11 5.99
C CYS A 149 -5.21 9.18 6.47
N PRO A 150 -4.76 10.42 6.71
CA PRO A 150 -5.52 11.41 7.47
C PRO A 150 -6.81 11.89 6.82
N LYS A 151 -6.97 11.71 5.50
CA LYS A 151 -8.17 12.10 4.76
C LYS A 151 -9.11 10.93 4.47
N LEU A 152 -8.78 9.72 4.89
CA LEU A 152 -9.63 8.54 4.65
C LEU A 152 -10.97 8.70 5.37
N GLN A 153 -12.05 8.72 4.61
CA GLN A 153 -13.42 8.96 5.07
C GLN A 153 -14.25 7.68 5.11
N SER A 154 -14.06 6.79 4.14
CA SER A 154 -14.85 5.58 4.04
C SER A 154 -14.07 4.37 3.56
N ILE A 155 -14.41 3.24 4.15
CA ILE A 155 -13.93 1.91 3.75
C ILE A 155 -15.18 1.06 3.48
N GLN A 156 -15.28 0.52 2.27
CA GLN A 156 -16.30 -0.46 1.90
C GLN A 156 -15.61 -1.76 1.49
N VAL A 157 -16.07 -2.86 2.05
CA VAL A 157 -15.53 -4.19 1.78
C VAL A 157 -16.70 -5.09 1.39
N GLY A 158 -16.59 -5.72 0.22
CA GLY A 158 -17.59 -6.66 -0.27
C GLY A 158 -17.57 -8.00 0.47
N GLU A 159 -18.58 -8.81 0.22
CA GLU A 159 -18.77 -10.11 0.84
C GLU A 159 -17.58 -11.06 0.63
N TYR A 160 -17.31 -11.93 1.61
CA TYR A 160 -16.24 -12.93 1.59
C TYR A 160 -14.82 -12.37 1.38
N SER A 161 -14.61 -11.06 1.55
CA SER A 161 -13.31 -10.44 1.42
C SER A 161 -12.54 -10.52 2.73
N PHE A 162 -11.23 -10.73 2.65
CA PHE A 162 -10.38 -10.93 3.84
C PHE A 162 -10.86 -12.06 4.76
N SER A 163 -11.55 -13.06 4.24
CA SER A 163 -12.13 -14.14 5.05
C SER A 163 -11.07 -14.92 5.84
N ASP A 164 -9.86 -15.01 5.30
CA ASP A 164 -8.72 -15.73 5.88
C ASP A 164 -7.75 -14.82 6.64
N TYR A 165 -8.10 -13.54 6.79
CA TYR A 165 -7.25 -12.60 7.48
C TYR A 165 -7.44 -12.65 8.99
N HIS A 166 -6.33 -12.73 9.69
CA HIS A 166 -6.28 -12.86 11.15
C HIS A 166 -6.47 -11.52 11.86
N SER A 167 -6.13 -10.42 11.21
CA SER A 167 -6.19 -9.10 11.83
C SER A 167 -6.50 -7.96 10.87
N LEU A 168 -7.21 -6.97 11.41
CA LEU A 168 -7.40 -5.66 10.82
C LEU A 168 -6.81 -4.61 11.78
N GLU A 169 -5.84 -3.83 11.33
CA GLU A 169 -5.28 -2.72 12.08
C GLU A 169 -5.60 -1.40 11.38
N LEU A 170 -6.37 -0.54 12.04
CA LEU A 170 -6.62 0.84 11.63
C LEU A 170 -5.99 1.78 12.66
N ARG A 171 -5.02 2.60 12.22
CA ARG A 171 -4.33 3.53 13.12
C ARG A 171 -4.23 4.92 12.49
N ASN A 172 -4.51 5.96 13.29
CA ASN A 172 -4.42 7.37 12.90
C ASN A 172 -5.25 7.70 11.65
N GLN A 173 -6.57 7.49 11.74
CA GLN A 173 -7.56 7.79 10.69
C GLN A 173 -8.54 8.87 11.18
N PRO A 174 -8.11 10.14 11.35
CA PRO A 174 -8.92 11.15 12.02
C PRO A 174 -10.18 11.57 11.23
N SER A 175 -10.21 11.32 9.92
CA SER A 175 -11.36 11.68 9.07
C SER A 175 -12.29 10.49 8.78
N LEU A 176 -12.03 9.31 9.33
CA LEU A 176 -12.81 8.12 9.04
C LEU A 176 -14.22 8.22 9.63
N GLN A 177 -15.22 8.15 8.76
CA GLN A 177 -16.64 8.32 9.09
C GLN A 177 -17.42 7.02 9.00
N SER A 178 -17.03 6.12 8.10
CA SER A 178 -17.76 4.88 7.88
C SER A 178 -16.84 3.71 7.50
N ILE A 179 -17.19 2.57 8.05
CA ILE A 179 -16.63 1.27 7.66
C ILE A 179 -17.83 0.36 7.40
N GLN A 180 -17.97 -0.13 6.18
CA GLN A 180 -19.00 -1.09 5.80
C GLN A 180 -18.32 -2.38 5.35
N MET A 181 -18.74 -3.48 5.92
CA MET A 181 -18.24 -4.82 5.60
C MET A 181 -19.40 -5.70 5.19
N GLY A 182 -19.22 -6.40 4.08
CA GLY A 182 -20.16 -7.44 3.67
C GLY A 182 -20.13 -8.65 4.59
N GLU A 183 -20.99 -9.60 4.33
CA GLU A 183 -21.05 -10.85 5.09
C GLU A 183 -19.73 -11.65 4.93
N TRP A 184 -19.34 -12.37 5.97
CA TRP A 184 -18.17 -13.25 6.01
C TRP A 184 -16.80 -12.56 5.80
N CYS A 185 -16.75 -11.23 5.94
CA CYS A 185 -15.47 -10.52 5.98
C CYS A 185 -14.77 -10.79 7.31
N PHE A 186 -13.46 -11.06 7.27
CA PHE A 186 -12.66 -11.33 8.48
C PHE A 186 -13.28 -12.40 9.39
N PHE A 187 -13.89 -13.40 8.81
CA PHE A 187 -14.68 -14.40 9.54
C PHE A 187 -13.88 -15.12 10.63
N GLU A 188 -12.60 -15.35 10.41
CA GLU A 188 -11.71 -16.02 11.35
C GLU A 188 -10.80 -15.06 12.13
N ALA A 189 -11.02 -13.73 12.02
CA ALA A 189 -10.16 -12.76 12.67
C ALA A 189 -10.42 -12.63 14.17
N PRO A 190 -9.51 -13.09 15.05
CA PRO A 190 -9.66 -12.94 16.48
C PRO A 190 -9.35 -11.53 16.98
N LEU A 191 -8.70 -10.69 16.14
CA LEU A 191 -8.18 -9.40 16.56
C LEU A 191 -8.59 -8.26 15.61
N PHE A 192 -9.42 -7.35 16.12
CA PHE A 192 -9.63 -6.04 15.53
C PHE A 192 -8.93 -5.00 16.39
N SER A 193 -7.97 -4.26 15.83
CA SER A 193 -7.31 -3.17 16.52
C SER A 193 -7.66 -1.83 15.86
N LEU A 194 -8.47 -1.04 16.56
CA LEU A 194 -8.85 0.31 16.15
C LEU A 194 -8.15 1.31 17.08
N VAL A 195 -6.97 1.79 16.69
CA VAL A 195 -6.16 2.70 17.51
C VAL A 195 -6.13 4.09 16.90
N GLY A 196 -6.45 5.12 17.70
CA GLY A 196 -6.37 6.53 17.25
C GLY A 196 -7.47 6.94 16.29
N LEU A 197 -8.60 6.27 16.29
CA LEU A 197 -9.84 6.80 15.73
C LEU A 197 -10.32 7.88 16.72
N ILE A 198 -10.35 9.13 16.28
CA ILE A 198 -11.03 10.19 17.05
C ILE A 198 -12.49 9.80 17.11
N ALA A 199 -13.04 9.78 18.34
CA ALA A 199 -14.37 9.34 18.61
C ALA A 199 -15.37 9.84 17.56
N MET A 200 -16.09 8.91 16.94
CA MET A 200 -17.25 9.26 16.15
C MET A 200 -18.19 10.01 17.11
N SER A 201 -18.35 11.31 16.90
CA SER A 201 -19.36 12.09 17.61
C SER A 201 -20.73 11.56 17.24
N ASN A 202 -21.46 11.09 18.25
CA ASN A 202 -22.85 10.65 18.18
C ASN A 202 -23.75 11.69 17.54
#